data_14d7f0ab645d0075790678802f7f4902
#
_entry.id   14d7f0ab645d0075790678802f7f4902
#
_cell.length_a   1.000
_cell.length_b   1.000
_cell.length_c   1.000
_cell.angle_alpha   90.00
_cell.angle_beta   90.00
_cell.angle_gamma   90.00
#
_symmetry.space_group_name_H-M   'P 1'
#
loop_
_entity.id
_entity.type
_entity.pdbx_description
1 polymer ?
#
loop_
_entity_poly.entity_id
_entity_poly.type
_entity_poly.pdbx_seq_one_letter_code
_entity_poly.pdbx_strand_id
1 'polypeptide(L)'
;MIRAGVAALALTLLAGCASVNLKPAFEGVRTTVAERTGQEASWARTPPEAAAIEERVTALLKDELTPERAVQVALINNPGLQATFEEVGISQADLAQAGLVENPELSGFVRFPSEGGGRNTELSFVLNVFDS
;
A
#
# COMPACT_ATOMS: atom_id res chain seq x y z
N MET A 1 -2.97 38.31 12.57
CA MET A 1 -3.67 37.11 13.07
C MET A 1 -4.20 36.18 11.93
N ILE A 2 -4.73 36.70 10.82
CA ILE A 2 -5.23 35.92 9.68
C ILE A 2 -4.14 35.05 9.00
N ARG A 3 -2.91 35.58 8.88
CA ARG A 3 -1.78 34.85 8.24
C ARG A 3 -1.33 33.63 9.03
N ALA A 4 -1.43 33.62 10.35
CA ALA A 4 -1.09 32.50 11.20
C ALA A 4 -2.19 31.38 11.11
N GLY A 5 -3.46 31.76 10.97
CA GLY A 5 -4.56 30.84 10.81
C GLY A 5 -4.53 30.10 9.46
N VAL A 6 -4.19 30.81 8.37
CA VAL A 6 -4.05 30.20 7.03
C VAL A 6 -2.87 29.22 6.98
N ALA A 7 -1.75 29.56 7.61
CA ALA A 7 -0.60 28.67 7.68
C ALA A 7 -0.89 27.39 8.50
N ALA A 8 -1.60 27.52 9.63
CA ALA A 8 -2.01 26.38 10.45
C ALA A 8 -3.00 25.46 9.71
N LEU A 9 -3.96 26.02 8.97
CA LEU A 9 -4.91 25.26 8.16
C LEU A 9 -4.22 24.53 7.00
N ALA A 10 -3.21 25.15 6.35
CA ALA A 10 -2.43 24.52 5.29
C ALA A 10 -1.57 23.34 5.81
N LEU A 11 -1.02 23.43 7.03
CA LEU A 11 -0.24 22.34 7.62
C LEU A 11 -1.11 21.10 7.99
N THR A 12 -2.35 21.30 8.37
CA THR A 12 -3.25 20.19 8.70
C THR A 12 -3.73 19.39 7.47
N LEU A 13 -3.72 20.01 6.30
CA LEU A 13 -4.10 19.35 5.04
C LEU A 13 -2.98 18.44 4.48
N LEU A 14 -1.73 18.59 4.91
CA LEU A 14 -0.60 17.76 4.47
C LEU A 14 -0.44 16.44 5.25
N ALA A 15 -1.19 16.22 6.32
CA ALA A 15 -1.04 15.05 7.20
C ALA A 15 -1.77 13.78 6.72
N GLY A 16 -2.29 13.78 5.49
CA GLY A 16 -3.19 12.74 4.96
C GLY A 16 -2.52 11.55 4.30
N CYS A 17 -1.31 11.13 4.68
CA CYS A 17 -0.74 9.88 4.16
C CYS A 17 -1.43 8.67 4.81
N ALA A 18 -2.39 8.06 4.11
CA ALA A 18 -2.93 6.76 4.50
C ALA A 18 -1.88 5.67 4.24
N SER A 19 -1.51 4.92 5.27
CA SER A 19 -0.64 3.74 5.13
C SER A 19 -1.50 2.49 5.15
N VAL A 20 -1.34 1.62 4.14
CA VAL A 20 -2.01 0.33 4.10
C VAL A 20 -1.21 -0.67 4.93
N ASN A 21 -1.85 -1.29 5.92
CA ASN A 21 -1.24 -2.35 6.72
C ASN A 21 -1.52 -3.70 6.06
N LEU A 22 -0.52 -4.30 5.43
CA LEU A 22 -0.63 -5.58 4.73
C LEU A 22 -0.50 -6.80 5.67
N LYS A 23 -0.09 -6.61 6.93
CA LYS A 23 0.14 -7.71 7.88
C LYS A 23 -1.09 -8.59 8.12
N PRO A 24 -2.30 -8.04 8.36
CA PRO A 24 -3.46 -8.87 8.65
C PRO A 24 -3.86 -9.77 7.48
N ALA A 25 -3.74 -9.29 6.24
CA ALA A 25 -4.08 -10.06 5.05
C ALA A 25 -3.12 -11.26 4.88
N PHE A 26 -1.83 -11.03 5.03
CA PHE A 26 -0.83 -12.09 4.92
C PHE A 26 -0.91 -13.09 6.10
N GLU A 27 -1.25 -12.65 7.30
CA GLU A 27 -1.50 -13.56 8.43
C GLU A 27 -2.64 -14.54 8.13
N GLY A 28 -3.69 -14.12 7.44
CA GLY A 28 -4.75 -15.01 6.96
C GLY A 28 -4.21 -16.11 6.03
N VAL A 29 -3.31 -15.74 5.10
CA VAL A 29 -2.63 -16.71 4.21
C VAL A 29 -1.77 -17.68 5.02
N ARG A 30 -0.95 -17.18 5.93
CA ARG A 30 -0.08 -18.01 6.79
C ARG A 30 -0.88 -19.02 7.60
N THR A 31 -1.95 -18.58 8.23
CA THR A 31 -2.83 -19.44 9.03
C THR A 31 -3.44 -20.54 8.16
N THR A 32 -3.99 -20.18 7.00
CA THR A 32 -4.60 -21.15 6.08
C THR A 32 -3.58 -22.16 5.56
N VAL A 33 -2.37 -21.72 5.22
CA VAL A 33 -1.30 -22.63 4.78
C VAL A 33 -0.89 -23.58 5.92
N ALA A 34 -0.67 -23.04 7.12
CA ALA A 34 -0.30 -23.85 8.29
C ALA A 34 -1.36 -24.91 8.62
N GLU A 35 -2.63 -24.53 8.63
CA GLU A 35 -3.75 -25.47 8.89
C GLU A 35 -3.86 -26.57 7.84
N ARG A 36 -3.58 -26.28 6.58
CA ARG A 36 -3.74 -27.25 5.47
C ARG A 36 -2.53 -28.13 5.22
N THR A 37 -1.34 -27.60 5.48
CA THR A 37 -0.08 -28.28 5.11
C THR A 37 0.80 -28.62 6.30
N GLY A 38 0.53 -28.06 7.49
CA GLY A 38 1.43 -28.12 8.64
C GLY A 38 2.74 -27.36 8.45
N GLN A 39 2.84 -26.55 7.36
CA GLN A 39 4.05 -25.82 6.98
C GLN A 39 3.83 -24.31 7.08
N GLU A 40 4.92 -23.55 7.04
CA GLU A 40 4.86 -22.09 7.13
C GLU A 40 5.09 -21.42 5.76
N ALA A 41 4.27 -20.43 5.43
CA ALA A 41 4.53 -19.50 4.33
C ALA A 41 5.31 -18.28 4.82
N SER A 42 6.21 -17.77 4.01
CA SER A 42 6.94 -16.53 4.29
C SER A 42 6.93 -15.61 3.07
N TRP A 43 6.77 -14.32 3.32
CA TRP A 43 6.77 -13.28 2.31
C TRP A 43 7.93 -12.32 2.56
N ALA A 44 8.89 -12.27 1.64
CA ALA A 44 10.05 -11.39 1.70
C ALA A 44 9.69 -10.03 1.10
N ARG A 45 9.49 -9.03 1.93
CA ARG A 45 9.16 -7.64 1.53
C ARG A 45 10.35 -6.71 1.66
N THR A 46 11.37 -7.12 2.39
CA THR A 46 12.57 -6.32 2.64
C THR A 46 13.82 -7.15 2.43
N PRO A 47 14.97 -6.52 2.10
CA PRO A 47 16.24 -7.25 1.97
C PRO A 47 16.63 -8.11 3.18
N PRO A 48 16.43 -7.67 4.46
CA PRO A 48 16.69 -8.52 5.61
C PRO A 48 15.78 -9.76 5.67
N GLU A 49 14.50 -9.64 5.29
CA GLU A 49 13.57 -10.78 5.25
C GLU A 49 13.98 -11.78 4.16
N ALA A 50 14.40 -11.29 2.99
CA ALA A 50 14.91 -12.13 1.92
C ALA A 50 16.16 -12.90 2.34
N ALA A 51 17.10 -12.24 3.02
CA ALA A 51 18.31 -12.90 3.55
C ALA A 51 17.97 -13.97 4.60
N ALA A 52 17.00 -13.72 5.47
CA ALA A 52 16.54 -14.71 6.46
C ALA A 52 15.90 -15.93 5.79
N ILE A 53 15.14 -15.73 4.71
CA ILE A 53 14.58 -16.83 3.91
C ILE A 53 15.70 -17.65 3.25
N GLU A 54 16.68 -17.01 2.64
CA GLU A 54 17.82 -17.69 2.01
C GLU A 54 18.62 -18.53 3.00
N GLU A 55 18.87 -18.00 4.20
CA GLU A 55 19.52 -18.75 5.28
C GLU A 55 18.70 -19.98 5.67
N ARG A 56 17.37 -19.81 5.83
CA ARG A 56 16.45 -20.90 6.17
C ARG A 56 16.40 -21.98 5.09
N VAL A 57 16.34 -21.59 3.81
CA VAL A 57 16.40 -22.52 2.67
C VAL A 57 17.70 -23.30 2.68
N THR A 58 18.82 -22.60 2.88
CA THR A 58 20.15 -23.24 2.97
C THR A 58 20.20 -24.25 4.11
N ALA A 59 19.60 -23.95 5.24
CA ALA A 59 19.52 -24.88 6.37
C ALA A 59 18.65 -26.11 6.06
N LEU A 60 17.51 -25.93 5.39
CA LEU A 60 16.62 -27.04 4.99
C LEU A 60 17.25 -27.98 3.96
N LEU A 61 18.13 -27.47 3.11
CA LEU A 61 18.82 -28.23 2.05
C LEU A 61 20.09 -28.93 2.52
N LYS A 62 20.53 -28.76 3.78
CA LYS A 62 21.72 -29.48 4.32
C LYS A 62 21.49 -30.96 4.52
N ASP A 63 20.28 -31.34 4.82
CA ASP A 63 19.88 -32.72 5.06
C ASP A 63 19.15 -33.28 3.84
N GLU A 64 18.79 -34.58 3.90
CA GLU A 64 18.02 -35.24 2.85
C GLU A 64 16.69 -34.49 2.57
N LEU A 65 16.40 -34.28 1.30
CA LEU A 65 15.19 -33.58 0.86
C LEU A 65 14.00 -34.54 0.89
N THR A 66 13.24 -34.51 1.99
CA THR A 66 11.95 -35.20 2.07
C THR A 66 10.84 -34.42 1.34
N PRO A 67 9.69 -35.06 1.03
CA PRO A 67 8.56 -34.35 0.44
C PRO A 67 8.10 -33.14 1.28
N GLU A 68 8.06 -33.29 2.60
CA GLU A 68 7.66 -32.23 3.51
C GLU A 68 8.64 -31.05 3.48
N ARG A 69 9.95 -31.32 3.44
CA ARG A 69 10.98 -30.30 3.28
C ARG A 69 10.90 -29.60 1.94
N ALA A 70 10.64 -30.36 0.88
CA ALA A 70 10.45 -29.77 -0.47
C ALA A 70 9.26 -28.82 -0.50
N VAL A 71 8.14 -29.18 0.12
CA VAL A 71 6.97 -28.31 0.28
C VAL A 71 7.34 -27.06 1.11
N GLN A 72 8.06 -27.21 2.23
CA GLN A 72 8.47 -26.08 3.06
C GLN A 72 9.38 -25.12 2.27
N VAL A 73 10.37 -25.62 1.53
CA VAL A 73 11.23 -24.82 0.67
C VAL A 73 10.41 -24.08 -0.39
N ALA A 74 9.46 -24.76 -1.04
CA ALA A 74 8.59 -24.14 -2.03
C ALA A 74 7.74 -23.01 -1.42
N LEU A 75 7.15 -23.21 -0.24
CA LEU A 75 6.29 -22.22 0.43
C LEU A 75 7.04 -20.95 0.85
N ILE A 76 8.35 -21.03 1.11
CA ILE A 76 9.12 -19.87 1.55
C ILE A 76 9.95 -19.23 0.42
N ASN A 77 10.28 -19.97 -0.66
CA ASN A 77 11.26 -19.51 -1.65
C ASN A 77 10.78 -19.62 -3.10
N ASN A 78 9.55 -20.06 -3.37
CA ASN A 78 9.07 -20.10 -4.76
C ASN A 78 8.76 -18.69 -5.26
N PRO A 79 9.42 -18.21 -6.36
CA PRO A 79 9.19 -16.88 -6.88
C PRO A 79 7.73 -16.64 -7.33
N GLY A 80 7.05 -17.67 -7.84
CA GLY A 80 5.64 -17.59 -8.22
C GLY A 80 4.74 -17.34 -7.01
N LEU A 81 5.00 -17.99 -5.87
CA LEU A 81 4.28 -17.73 -4.63
C LEU A 81 4.58 -16.34 -4.07
N GLN A 82 5.83 -15.88 -4.13
CA GLN A 82 6.18 -14.51 -3.72
C GLN A 82 5.41 -13.49 -4.57
N ALA A 83 5.32 -13.70 -5.90
CA ALA A 83 4.50 -12.84 -6.77
C ALA A 83 3.02 -12.85 -6.39
N THR A 84 2.45 -14.03 -6.07
CA THR A 84 1.06 -14.13 -5.59
C THR A 84 0.84 -13.40 -4.26
N PHE A 85 1.82 -13.40 -3.36
CA PHE A 85 1.73 -12.62 -2.12
C PHE A 85 1.76 -11.10 -2.37
N GLU A 86 2.48 -10.63 -3.41
CA GLU A 86 2.40 -9.23 -3.85
C GLU A 86 1.01 -8.87 -4.37
N GLU A 87 0.32 -9.79 -5.07
CA GLU A 87 -1.07 -9.57 -5.52
C GLU A 87 -2.04 -9.41 -4.34
N VAL A 88 -1.83 -10.13 -3.24
CA VAL A 88 -2.59 -9.90 -1.99
C VAL A 88 -2.36 -8.48 -1.48
N GLY A 89 -1.12 -7.99 -1.55
CA GLY A 89 -0.77 -6.63 -1.19
C GLY A 89 -1.47 -5.59 -2.07
N ILE A 90 -1.48 -5.80 -3.37
CA ILE A 90 -2.16 -4.93 -4.35
C ILE A 90 -3.66 -4.88 -4.05
N SER A 91 -4.30 -6.04 -3.89
CA SER A 91 -5.74 -6.12 -3.58
C SER A 91 -6.12 -5.39 -2.28
N GLN A 92 -5.26 -5.41 -1.27
CA GLN A 92 -5.46 -4.64 -0.04
C GLN A 92 -5.32 -3.13 -0.26
N ALA A 93 -4.40 -2.71 -1.13
CA ALA A 93 -4.25 -1.31 -1.48
C ALA A 93 -5.47 -0.80 -2.26
N ASP A 94 -5.98 -1.60 -3.23
CA ASP A 94 -7.18 -1.30 -3.99
C ASP A 94 -8.41 -1.18 -3.08
N LEU A 95 -8.56 -2.10 -2.13
CA LEU A 95 -9.63 -2.04 -1.14
C LEU A 95 -9.54 -0.79 -0.27
N ALA A 96 -8.35 -0.43 0.17
CA ALA A 96 -8.14 0.79 0.94
C ALA A 96 -8.46 2.03 0.10
N GLN A 97 -8.06 2.06 -1.16
CA GLN A 97 -8.33 3.16 -2.09
C GLN A 97 -9.83 3.30 -2.37
N ALA A 98 -10.54 2.19 -2.59
CA ALA A 98 -11.99 2.21 -2.78
C ALA A 98 -12.76 2.73 -1.57
N GLY A 99 -12.18 2.67 -0.38
CA GLY A 99 -12.76 3.24 0.85
C GLY A 99 -12.41 4.72 1.09
N LEU A 100 -11.58 5.32 0.25
CA LEU A 100 -11.20 6.73 0.37
C LEU A 100 -12.13 7.62 -0.48
N VAL A 101 -12.44 8.80 0.07
CA VAL A 101 -13.07 9.85 -0.74
C VAL A 101 -12.07 10.35 -1.76
N GLU A 102 -12.53 10.61 -3.00
CA GLU A 102 -11.68 11.20 -4.03
C GLU A 102 -11.03 12.50 -3.55
N ASN A 103 -9.80 12.73 -4.03
CA ASN A 103 -9.08 13.94 -3.67
C ASN A 103 -9.86 15.20 -4.09
N PRO A 104 -10.01 16.18 -3.18
CA PRO A 104 -10.66 17.43 -3.55
C PRO A 104 -9.85 18.16 -4.62
N GLU A 105 -10.54 18.65 -5.64
CA GLU A 105 -9.94 19.49 -6.66
C GLU A 105 -10.12 20.97 -6.28
N LEU A 106 -9.00 21.67 -6.15
CA LEU A 106 -8.96 23.10 -5.93
C LEU A 106 -8.37 23.75 -7.16
N SER A 107 -9.17 24.53 -7.88
CA SER A 107 -8.72 25.30 -9.03
C SER A 107 -8.99 26.79 -8.84
N GLY A 108 -8.08 27.61 -9.38
CA GLY A 108 -8.23 29.04 -9.31
C GLY A 108 -7.55 29.72 -10.48
N PHE A 109 -8.21 30.72 -11.06
CA PHE A 109 -7.60 31.55 -12.10
C PHE A 109 -7.92 33.03 -11.91
N VAL A 110 -6.98 33.83 -12.37
CA VAL A 110 -7.09 35.27 -12.38
C VAL A 110 -7.07 35.73 -13.82
N ARG A 111 -8.12 36.40 -14.27
CA ARG A 111 -8.22 36.94 -15.61
C ARG A 111 -7.91 38.42 -15.58
N PHE A 112 -6.95 38.84 -16.39
CA PHE A 112 -6.61 40.24 -16.60
C PHE A 112 -7.21 40.69 -17.96
N PRO A 113 -8.24 41.54 -17.95
CA PRO A 113 -8.76 42.06 -19.22
C PRO A 113 -7.73 43.01 -19.85
N SER A 114 -7.57 42.91 -21.17
CA SER A 114 -6.61 43.74 -21.95
C SER A 114 -7.06 45.19 -22.16
N GLU A 115 -8.29 45.53 -21.85
CA GLU A 115 -8.85 46.86 -22.01
C GLU A 115 -9.52 47.34 -20.70
N GLY A 116 -8.72 47.82 -19.76
CA GLY A 116 -9.14 48.71 -18.68
C GLY A 116 -10.26 48.23 -17.74
N GLY A 117 -10.44 46.92 -17.57
CA GLY A 117 -11.41 46.33 -16.66
C GLY A 117 -10.77 45.84 -15.37
N GLY A 118 -11.56 45.67 -14.31
CA GLY A 118 -11.10 45.08 -13.03
C GLY A 118 -10.66 43.62 -13.18
N ARG A 119 -9.71 43.20 -12.33
CA ARG A 119 -9.30 41.78 -12.23
C ARG A 119 -10.50 40.92 -11.84
N ASN A 120 -10.74 39.87 -12.60
CA ASN A 120 -11.70 38.85 -12.25
C ASN A 120 -10.95 37.64 -11.67
N THR A 121 -11.27 37.26 -10.44
CA THR A 121 -10.67 36.14 -9.73
C THR A 121 -11.76 35.13 -9.49
N GLU A 122 -11.54 33.91 -9.95
CA GLU A 122 -12.43 32.79 -9.71
C GLU A 122 -11.67 31.71 -8.94
N LEU A 123 -12.28 31.20 -7.88
CA LEU A 123 -11.79 30.09 -7.08
C LEU A 123 -12.88 29.02 -7.09
N SER A 124 -12.54 27.84 -7.53
CA SER A 124 -13.44 26.68 -7.57
C SER A 124 -12.90 25.59 -6.64
N PHE A 125 -13.79 25.03 -5.86
CA PHE A 125 -13.54 23.84 -5.04
C PHE A 125 -14.56 22.79 -5.40
N VAL A 126 -14.09 21.60 -5.82
CA VAL A 126 -14.92 20.45 -6.17
C VAL A 126 -14.54 19.27 -5.28
N LEU A 127 -15.51 18.70 -4.61
CA LEU A 127 -15.38 17.48 -3.81
C LEU A 127 -16.38 16.46 -4.33
N ASN A 128 -15.90 15.39 -4.95
CA ASN A 128 -16.73 14.26 -5.39
C ASN A 128 -16.90 13.29 -4.23
N VAL A 129 -18.12 13.17 -3.71
CA VAL A 129 -18.45 12.32 -2.54
C VAL A 129 -19.16 11.03 -2.97
N PHE A 130 -19.66 10.98 -4.21
CA PHE A 130 -20.55 9.91 -4.67
C PHE A 130 -20.11 9.25 -5.98
N ASP A 131 -18.87 9.40 -6.43
CA ASP A 131 -18.39 8.71 -7.61
C ASP A 131 -17.64 7.44 -7.18
N SER A 132 -18.35 6.32 -7.21
CA SER A 132 -17.85 4.97 -6.95
C SER A 132 -18.42 3.98 -7.95
#